data_7afb78b47222db48c9784ad051b047d8
#
_entry.id   7afb78b47222db48c9784ad051b047d8
#
_cell.length_a   1.000
_cell.length_b   1.000
_cell.length_c   1.000
_cell.angle_alpha   90.00
_cell.angle_beta   90.00
_cell.angle_gamma   90.00
#
_symmetry.space_group_name_H-M   'P 1'
#
loop_
_entity.id
_entity.type
_entity.pdbx_description
1 polymer ?
#
loop_
_entity_poly.entity_id
_entity_poly.type
_entity_poly.pdbx_seq_one_letter_code
_entity_poly.pdbx_strand_id
1 'polypeptide(L)'
;MRRKLTFVSAAVASAFVLTITGTAAAGDNTSGFQTGQAAMVTAVMSGVEVTPIITVGDVLSSGYRFEAIPDGIGVRPRGNGRVDLFINHETSKVPFPYNTATPTAANGENDFDNSQVSRLILNQHSAGVLNGSFVIDSSLGYQRFCSSYLATKAEGFTRDIYFTNEESPDYVFRQEDSWPPPIGDPNEIENGIVVALDVQTGKLYEIYGMGRHNHENALAVPGFGHPVVLSGDDTFTSGALTIPPGGPITDASRPSQSQLYSYIADSTDAVLADEGSLWAFVSDNAAVTDYYDFIPGSTMSVSGHFIEVPRDIATGLNADGTELKAADVGFPAPPTNGSWQRDLRSVAPLGVDGPQWVLEYWSQLNNVFQFVRVEDMAYDKRPGMGNVVYVVDSGRGTAGAVQQGRSTNGRVWKMVVDPNDETVVTSLSIFVEGDDSMVKTLSEVHQPDNIETTQTGLLITEDPGSSQQFPFGSTDPNATTGRLWYVPFSGTPQVVVKIDQSADGGATDVDGRPAGNLGGWETTGIVDASAAFGPGMFLLNVQAHTIWVEKGPGDDNNGDGQPDFTYKREGGQLLLLEIPGI
;
A
#
# COMPACT_ATOMS: atom_id res chain seq x y z
N MET A 1 19.42 28.29 -16.31
CA MET A 1 19.85 28.91 -15.02
C MET A 1 19.11 28.14 -13.93
N ARG A 2 19.80 27.22 -13.29
CA ARG A 2 19.20 26.41 -12.21
C ARG A 2 18.88 27.32 -11.04
N ARG A 3 17.59 27.55 -10.77
CA ARG A 3 17.16 28.11 -9.48
C ARG A 3 17.18 26.98 -8.47
N LYS A 4 18.20 26.97 -7.62
CA LYS A 4 18.16 26.19 -6.38
C LYS A 4 17.07 26.80 -5.51
N LEU A 5 15.97 26.13 -5.34
CA LEU A 5 15.03 26.40 -4.25
C LEU A 5 15.75 26.04 -2.94
N THR A 6 16.25 27.06 -2.28
CA THR A 6 16.82 26.92 -0.94
C THR A 6 15.66 27.08 0.03
N PHE A 7 15.11 25.97 0.50
CA PHE A 7 14.14 25.99 1.59
C PHE A 7 14.86 26.46 2.86
N VAL A 8 14.46 27.61 3.35
CA VAL A 8 14.86 28.12 4.65
C VAL A 8 13.82 27.62 5.66
N SER A 9 14.07 26.46 6.27
CA SER A 9 13.34 26.03 7.44
C SER A 9 13.70 26.94 8.61
N ALA A 10 12.76 27.76 9.03
CA ALA A 10 12.87 28.51 10.28
C ALA A 10 12.52 27.57 11.44
N ALA A 11 13.49 26.78 11.89
CA ALA A 11 13.36 26.03 13.13
C ALA A 11 13.43 27.00 14.31
N VAL A 12 12.30 27.19 14.99
CA VAL A 12 12.29 27.80 16.33
C VAL A 12 12.80 26.76 17.32
N ALA A 13 14.10 26.77 17.58
CA ALA A 13 14.71 25.94 18.58
C ALA A 13 14.44 26.52 19.97
N SER A 14 13.46 25.97 20.67
CA SER A 14 13.34 26.13 22.13
C SER A 14 14.31 25.16 22.79
N ALA A 15 15.49 25.65 23.15
CA ALA A 15 16.47 24.88 23.90
C ALA A 15 16.01 24.71 25.36
N PHE A 16 15.49 23.52 25.68
CA PHE A 16 15.41 23.06 27.07
C PHE A 16 16.73 22.35 27.41
N VAL A 17 17.55 22.99 28.21
CA VAL A 17 18.73 22.36 28.83
C VAL A 17 18.25 21.50 29.98
N LEU A 18 18.18 20.18 29.76
CA LEU A 18 17.97 19.22 30.84
C LEU A 18 19.34 18.70 31.29
N THR A 19 19.78 19.13 32.46
CA THR A 19 20.96 18.57 33.13
C THR A 19 20.64 17.15 33.61
N ILE A 20 21.18 16.15 32.91
CA ILE A 20 21.11 14.75 33.35
C ILE A 20 22.29 14.46 34.26
N THR A 21 22.04 14.38 35.56
CA THR A 21 22.98 13.75 36.52
C THR A 21 22.91 12.24 36.30
N GLY A 22 24.04 11.65 35.88
CA GLY A 22 24.13 10.22 35.62
C GLY A 22 23.93 9.39 36.88
N THR A 23 22.96 8.50 36.85
CA THR A 23 22.90 7.32 37.68
C THR A 23 23.03 6.10 36.81
N ALA A 24 23.86 5.14 37.23
CA ALA A 24 24.15 3.91 36.51
C ALA A 24 22.86 3.18 36.09
N ALA A 25 22.84 2.71 34.85
CA ALA A 25 21.72 1.99 34.28
C ALA A 25 21.47 0.68 35.02
N ALA A 26 20.40 0.65 35.82
CA ALA A 26 19.66 -0.57 36.06
C ALA A 26 19.01 -0.95 34.73
N GLY A 27 19.14 -2.21 34.30
CA GLY A 27 18.56 -2.68 33.04
C GLY A 27 17.09 -2.32 32.95
N ASP A 28 16.74 -1.69 31.84
CA ASP A 28 15.39 -1.18 31.58
C ASP A 28 14.46 -2.36 31.32
N ASN A 29 13.80 -2.82 32.39
CA ASN A 29 12.88 -3.95 32.41
C ASN A 29 11.43 -3.49 32.15
N THR A 30 11.24 -2.40 31.42
CA THR A 30 9.92 -1.94 31.04
C THR A 30 9.42 -2.76 29.84
N SER A 31 8.34 -3.50 30.02
CA SER A 31 7.72 -4.32 28.97
C SER A 31 7.16 -3.50 27.80
N GLY A 32 7.00 -2.18 28.00
CA GLY A 32 6.34 -1.30 27.05
C GLY A 32 4.81 -1.34 27.15
N PHE A 33 4.15 -0.51 26.34
CA PHE A 33 2.69 -0.48 26.21
C PHE A 33 2.23 -1.65 25.32
N GLN A 34 1.15 -2.29 25.68
CA GLN A 34 0.37 -3.18 24.84
C GLN A 34 -1.10 -2.79 24.94
N THR A 35 -1.82 -2.87 23.83
CA THR A 35 -3.26 -2.58 23.80
C THR A 35 -4.02 -3.54 24.71
N GLY A 36 -5.10 -3.03 25.31
CA GLY A 36 -6.07 -3.85 26.04
C GLY A 36 -7.21 -4.38 25.16
N GLN A 37 -7.20 -4.05 23.87
CA GLN A 37 -8.23 -4.49 22.93
C GLN A 37 -8.00 -5.93 22.50
N ALA A 38 -9.09 -6.63 22.16
CA ALA A 38 -9.02 -7.97 21.60
C ALA A 38 -8.29 -7.95 20.24
N ALA A 39 -7.71 -9.09 19.87
CA ALA A 39 -7.12 -9.24 18.56
C ALA A 39 -8.19 -9.12 17.46
N MET A 40 -7.93 -8.31 16.44
CA MET A 40 -8.80 -8.16 15.27
C MET A 40 -8.71 -9.33 14.29
N VAL A 41 -7.96 -10.36 14.63
CA VAL A 41 -7.90 -11.61 13.86
C VAL A 41 -8.02 -12.84 14.77
N THR A 42 -8.53 -13.93 14.21
CA THR A 42 -8.59 -15.24 14.85
C THR A 42 -7.65 -16.22 14.15
N ALA A 43 -6.84 -16.94 14.90
CA ALA A 43 -5.99 -18.00 14.37
C ALA A 43 -6.83 -19.14 13.79
N VAL A 44 -6.49 -19.57 12.58
CA VAL A 44 -7.11 -20.70 11.88
C VAL A 44 -6.13 -21.86 11.79
N MET A 45 -4.88 -21.58 11.41
CA MET A 45 -3.82 -22.59 11.38
C MET A 45 -3.44 -23.00 12.81
N SER A 46 -3.30 -24.30 13.03
CA SER A 46 -2.96 -24.83 14.37
C SER A 46 -1.56 -24.38 14.82
N GLY A 47 -1.48 -23.92 16.05
CA GLY A 47 -0.23 -23.48 16.68
C GLY A 47 0.15 -22.04 16.39
N VAL A 48 -0.64 -21.30 15.61
CA VAL A 48 -0.45 -19.86 15.42
C VAL A 48 -0.85 -19.13 16.70
N GLU A 49 0.04 -18.26 17.18
CA GLU A 49 -0.24 -17.35 18.28
C GLU A 49 -0.35 -15.91 17.76
N VAL A 50 -1.30 -15.14 18.29
CA VAL A 50 -1.59 -13.77 17.90
C VAL A 50 -1.46 -12.87 19.12
N THR A 51 -0.61 -11.85 19.02
CA THR A 51 -0.41 -10.86 20.07
C THR A 51 -0.73 -9.45 19.56
N PRO A 52 -1.83 -8.82 20.02
CA PRO A 52 -2.10 -7.42 19.72
C PRO A 52 -1.04 -6.52 20.36
N ILE A 53 -0.48 -5.60 19.55
CA ILE A 53 0.54 -4.65 20.03
C ILE A 53 -0.09 -3.31 20.36
N ILE A 54 -0.73 -2.69 19.38
CA ILE A 54 -1.36 -1.38 19.51
C ILE A 54 -2.57 -1.28 18.56
N THR A 55 -3.63 -0.64 19.04
CA THR A 55 -4.88 -0.46 18.31
C THR A 55 -5.08 1.02 17.98
N VAL A 56 -5.68 1.32 16.85
CA VAL A 56 -6.04 2.70 16.46
C VAL A 56 -6.83 3.38 17.58
N GLY A 57 -6.38 4.58 17.94
CA GLY A 57 -6.92 5.33 19.08
C GLY A 57 -6.17 5.14 20.39
N ASP A 58 -5.31 4.13 20.54
CA ASP A 58 -4.45 3.99 21.71
C ASP A 58 -3.48 5.18 21.83
N VAL A 59 -3.30 5.66 23.05
CA VAL A 59 -2.46 6.82 23.35
C VAL A 59 -1.35 6.42 24.32
N LEU A 60 -0.11 6.61 23.90
CA LEU A 60 1.04 6.38 24.77
C LEU A 60 1.19 7.50 25.82
N SER A 61 1.93 7.22 26.88
CA SER A 61 2.23 8.22 27.92
C SER A 61 2.99 9.45 27.40
N SER A 62 3.63 9.34 26.23
CA SER A 62 4.26 10.46 25.53
C SER A 62 3.26 11.41 24.85
N GLY A 63 1.98 11.03 24.75
CA GLY A 63 0.95 11.73 24.00
C GLY A 63 0.84 11.29 22.53
N TYR A 64 1.73 10.39 22.07
CA TYR A 64 1.59 9.80 20.75
C TYR A 64 0.30 8.97 20.69
N ARG A 65 -0.45 9.10 19.59
CA ARG A 65 -1.65 8.34 19.28
C ARG A 65 -1.40 7.49 18.03
N PHE A 66 -1.82 6.23 18.05
CA PHE A 66 -1.79 5.37 16.90
C PHE A 66 -2.99 5.68 16.00
N GLU A 67 -2.70 6.08 14.77
CA GLU A 67 -3.70 6.60 13.84
C GLU A 67 -4.27 5.50 12.92
N ALA A 68 -5.36 5.80 12.24
CA ALA A 68 -6.03 4.99 11.23
C ALA A 68 -5.39 5.24 9.85
N ILE A 69 -5.57 4.43 8.97
CA ILE A 69 -5.66 2.98 8.88
C ILE A 69 -4.23 2.48 8.68
N PRO A 70 -3.72 1.61 9.51
CA PRO A 70 -2.33 1.20 9.41
C PRO A 70 -2.14 0.22 8.27
N ASP A 71 -1.09 0.41 7.47
CA ASP A 71 -0.73 -0.43 6.34
C ASP A 71 0.75 -0.83 6.37
N GLY A 72 1.51 -0.53 5.33
CA GLY A 72 2.88 -0.96 5.12
C GLY A 72 3.78 -0.86 6.33
N ILE A 73 4.59 -1.89 6.57
CA ILE A 73 5.46 -2.01 7.75
C ILE A 73 6.92 -2.15 7.33
N GLY A 74 7.78 -1.31 7.90
CA GLY A 74 9.24 -1.50 7.87
C GLY A 74 9.77 -1.92 9.22
N VAL A 75 10.56 -2.99 9.29
CA VAL A 75 11.12 -3.54 10.54
C VAL A 75 12.63 -3.36 10.58
N ARG A 76 13.14 -2.71 11.63
CA ARG A 76 14.56 -2.48 11.82
C ARG A 76 15.03 -2.87 13.22
N PRO A 77 15.69 -4.02 13.41
CA PRO A 77 16.35 -4.33 14.67
C PRO A 77 17.46 -3.32 14.99
N ARG A 78 17.42 -2.69 16.17
CA ARG A 78 18.43 -1.68 16.58
C ARG A 78 19.61 -2.27 17.32
N GLY A 79 19.57 -3.53 17.72
CA GLY A 79 20.38 -4.06 18.80
C GLY A 79 19.91 -3.51 20.17
N ASN A 80 20.59 -3.80 21.24
CA ASN A 80 20.26 -3.37 22.60
C ASN A 80 18.80 -3.66 23.09
N GLY A 81 18.15 -4.67 22.52
CA GLY A 81 16.80 -5.11 22.91
C GLY A 81 15.67 -4.21 22.38
N ARG A 82 15.90 -3.42 21.35
CA ARG A 82 14.91 -2.53 20.74
C ARG A 82 14.75 -2.80 19.25
N VAL A 83 13.54 -2.53 18.76
CA VAL A 83 13.17 -2.63 17.35
C VAL A 83 12.48 -1.33 16.95
N ASP A 84 12.90 -0.72 15.83
CA ASP A 84 12.14 0.34 15.18
C ASP A 84 11.15 -0.30 14.22
N LEU A 85 9.91 0.15 14.26
CA LEU A 85 8.91 -0.08 13.22
C LEU A 85 8.57 1.24 12.56
N PHE A 86 8.46 1.23 11.25
CA PHE A 86 7.86 2.28 10.45
C PHE A 86 6.53 1.76 9.95
N ILE A 87 5.46 2.52 10.12
CA ILE A 87 4.10 2.08 9.78
C ILE A 87 3.43 3.20 9.02
N ASN A 88 2.96 2.89 7.83
CA ASN A 88 2.11 3.77 7.06
C ASN A 88 0.74 3.92 7.71
N HIS A 89 0.16 5.10 7.59
CA HIS A 89 -1.23 5.39 7.87
C HIS A 89 -1.79 6.11 6.66
N GLU A 90 -2.76 5.53 6.00
CA GLU A 90 -3.30 6.09 4.77
C GLU A 90 -4.07 7.39 5.00
N THR A 91 -4.50 7.65 6.22
CA THR A 91 -5.26 8.84 6.56
C THR A 91 -4.89 9.42 7.91
N SER A 92 -5.13 10.72 8.08
CA SER A 92 -5.14 11.40 9.36
C SER A 92 -6.41 12.21 9.60
N LYS A 93 -7.37 12.17 8.66
CA LYS A 93 -8.61 12.99 8.74
C LYS A 93 -9.75 12.32 9.49
N VAL A 94 -9.70 11.00 9.63
CA VAL A 94 -10.69 10.23 10.37
C VAL A 94 -10.16 9.66 11.71
N PRO A 95 -9.05 10.14 12.23
CA PRO A 95 -8.44 9.61 13.46
C PRO A 95 -9.17 10.08 14.71
N PHE A 96 -8.72 9.59 15.83
CA PHE A 96 -9.12 10.03 17.14
C PHE A 96 -8.31 11.20 17.69
N PRO A 97 -8.92 12.06 18.48
CA PRO A 97 -10.34 12.21 18.67
C PRO A 97 -10.97 12.79 17.43
N TYR A 98 -12.15 12.32 17.12
CA TYR A 98 -12.90 12.80 15.97
C TYR A 98 -13.18 14.33 16.11
N ASN A 99 -12.99 15.09 15.03
CA ASN A 99 -13.28 16.51 15.01
C ASN A 99 -14.78 16.75 14.79
N THR A 100 -15.51 16.95 15.90
CA THR A 100 -16.95 17.20 15.86
C THR A 100 -17.34 18.53 15.21
N ALA A 101 -16.40 19.45 14.98
CA ALA A 101 -16.67 20.72 14.31
C ALA A 101 -16.83 20.57 12.78
N THR A 102 -16.26 19.51 12.21
CA THR A 102 -16.32 19.24 10.76
C THR A 102 -16.70 17.78 10.48
N PRO A 103 -17.86 17.32 10.95
CA PRO A 103 -18.22 15.90 10.89
C PRO A 103 -18.35 15.36 9.46
N THR A 104 -18.78 16.19 8.53
CA THR A 104 -18.98 15.81 7.13
C THR A 104 -17.67 15.60 6.38
N ALA A 105 -16.58 16.22 6.81
CA ALA A 105 -15.26 16.02 6.21
C ALA A 105 -14.71 14.60 6.48
N ALA A 106 -14.99 14.07 7.68
CA ALA A 106 -14.56 12.74 8.06
C ALA A 106 -15.35 11.60 7.41
N ASN A 107 -16.47 11.90 6.80
CA ASN A 107 -17.32 10.95 6.08
C ASN A 107 -17.30 11.22 4.57
N GLY A 108 -16.41 12.09 4.11
CA GLY A 108 -16.21 12.38 2.71
C GLY A 108 -15.44 11.26 2.01
N GLU A 109 -15.45 11.32 0.69
CA GLU A 109 -14.72 10.37 -0.16
C GLU A 109 -13.19 10.51 -0.04
N ASN A 110 -12.71 11.54 0.68
CA ASN A 110 -11.31 11.85 0.88
C ASN A 110 -10.83 11.53 2.30
N ASP A 111 -11.22 10.36 2.79
CA ASP A 111 -10.75 9.85 4.09
C ASP A 111 -9.22 9.61 4.10
N PHE A 112 -8.60 9.54 2.93
CA PHE A 112 -7.21 9.19 2.71
C PHE A 112 -6.25 10.38 2.58
N ASP A 113 -6.74 11.59 2.77
CA ASP A 113 -5.89 12.78 2.74
C ASP A 113 -4.97 12.89 3.95
N ASN A 114 -3.79 13.47 3.72
CA ASN A 114 -2.79 13.73 4.76
C ASN A 114 -2.28 12.47 5.45
N SER A 115 -1.84 11.52 4.66
CA SER A 115 -1.18 10.30 5.12
C SER A 115 0.03 10.59 6.00
N GLN A 116 0.33 9.65 6.86
CA GLN A 116 1.40 9.77 7.84
C GLN A 116 2.25 8.50 7.89
N VAL A 117 3.45 8.62 8.44
CA VAL A 117 4.28 7.47 8.80
C VAL A 117 4.65 7.56 10.27
N SER A 118 4.24 6.57 11.03
CA SER A 118 4.66 6.38 12.42
C SER A 118 6.01 5.71 12.50
N ARG A 119 6.79 6.10 13.51
CA ARG A 119 7.90 5.31 14.01
C ARG A 119 7.59 4.87 15.43
N LEU A 120 7.42 3.56 15.61
CA LEU A 120 7.29 2.94 16.92
C LEU A 120 8.64 2.34 17.33
N ILE A 121 8.99 2.48 18.61
CA ILE A 121 10.13 1.80 19.22
C ILE A 121 9.57 0.71 20.13
N LEU A 122 9.82 -0.55 19.79
CA LEU A 122 9.35 -1.70 20.55
C LEU A 122 10.46 -2.30 21.42
N ASN A 123 10.04 -2.92 22.52
CA ASN A 123 10.87 -3.82 23.28
C ASN A 123 10.97 -5.16 22.53
N GLN A 124 12.19 -5.62 22.24
CA GLN A 124 12.44 -6.84 21.46
C GLN A 124 11.89 -8.12 22.12
N HIS A 125 11.76 -8.15 23.46
CA HIS A 125 11.35 -9.34 24.20
C HIS A 125 9.83 -9.43 24.41
N SER A 126 9.18 -8.30 24.56
CA SER A 126 7.74 -8.23 24.87
C SER A 126 6.89 -7.75 23.70
N ALA A 127 7.51 -7.26 22.62
CA ALA A 127 6.87 -6.52 21.54
C ALA A 127 6.09 -5.26 22.00
N GLY A 128 6.17 -4.90 23.28
CA GLY A 128 5.48 -3.73 23.82
C GLY A 128 6.09 -2.43 23.30
N VAL A 129 5.26 -1.42 23.06
CA VAL A 129 5.65 -0.12 22.50
C VAL A 129 6.27 0.75 23.60
N LEU A 130 7.55 1.09 23.45
CA LEU A 130 8.30 1.94 24.36
C LEU A 130 8.13 3.42 24.03
N ASN A 131 7.96 3.76 22.76
CA ASN A 131 7.73 5.12 22.28
C ASN A 131 7.09 5.11 20.90
N GLY A 132 6.41 6.21 20.53
CA GLY A 132 5.85 6.45 19.22
C GLY A 132 6.01 7.92 18.82
N SER A 133 6.18 8.17 17.53
CA SER A 133 6.24 9.50 16.92
C SER A 133 5.93 9.40 15.44
N PHE A 134 5.49 10.48 14.81
CA PHE A 134 5.43 10.57 13.37
C PHE A 134 6.79 10.97 12.81
N VAL A 135 7.23 10.32 11.73
CA VAL A 135 8.43 10.68 10.96
C VAL A 135 8.04 11.34 9.64
N ILE A 136 6.83 11.10 9.17
CA ILE A 136 6.11 11.90 8.18
C ILE A 136 4.78 12.24 8.83
N ASP A 137 4.48 13.50 8.99
CA ASP A 137 3.24 13.96 9.60
C ASP A 137 2.28 14.55 8.56
N SER A 138 1.01 14.64 8.91
CA SER A 138 -0.08 15.06 8.03
C SER A 138 0.07 16.46 7.43
N SER A 139 0.93 17.32 7.99
CA SER A 139 1.12 18.68 7.48
C SER A 139 1.87 18.73 6.14
N LEU A 140 2.46 17.61 5.72
CA LEU A 140 3.15 17.50 4.43
C LEU A 140 2.20 17.25 3.27
N GLY A 141 0.94 16.87 3.52
CA GLY A 141 -0.11 16.77 2.53
C GLY A 141 0.02 15.61 1.55
N TYR A 142 0.72 14.54 1.94
CA TYR A 142 0.73 13.29 1.16
C TYR A 142 -0.59 12.55 1.28
N GLN A 143 -0.94 11.75 0.28
CA GLN A 143 -2.18 10.98 0.27
C GLN A 143 -1.93 9.49 0.19
N ARG A 144 -2.77 8.70 0.89
CA ARG A 144 -2.89 7.25 0.81
C ARG A 144 -1.52 6.55 0.72
N PHE A 145 -0.78 6.60 1.81
CA PHE A 145 0.41 5.78 1.97
C PHE A 145 0.01 4.34 2.28
N CYS A 146 -0.11 3.52 1.25
CA CYS A 146 -0.47 2.12 1.36
C CYS A 146 0.75 1.26 1.74
N SER A 147 1.21 0.36 0.91
CA SER A 147 2.36 -0.49 1.20
C SER A 147 3.68 0.28 1.33
N SER A 148 4.68 -0.37 1.86
CA SER A 148 6.00 0.22 2.08
C SER A 148 7.11 -0.82 2.03
N TYR A 149 8.34 -0.34 1.84
CA TYR A 149 9.51 -1.21 1.85
C TYR A 149 10.71 -0.56 2.55
N LEU A 150 11.37 -1.32 3.44
CA LEU A 150 12.62 -0.89 4.05
C LEU A 150 13.81 -1.50 3.31
N ALA A 151 14.35 -0.76 2.35
CA ALA A 151 15.54 -1.15 1.62
C ALA A 151 16.81 -1.02 2.48
N THR A 152 17.68 -2.03 2.40
CA THR A 152 18.88 -2.15 3.20
C THR A 152 20.11 -2.47 2.33
N LYS A 153 21.20 -2.82 2.99
CA LYS A 153 22.40 -3.29 2.27
C LYS A 153 22.21 -4.60 1.52
N ALA A 154 21.21 -5.40 1.90
CA ALA A 154 20.90 -6.64 1.21
C ALA A 154 20.43 -6.38 -0.22
N GLU A 155 19.75 -5.27 -0.44
CA GLU A 155 19.20 -4.85 -1.74
C GLU A 155 20.11 -3.81 -2.47
N GLY A 156 21.39 -3.70 -2.07
CA GLY A 156 22.35 -2.83 -2.76
C GLY A 156 22.40 -1.39 -2.27
N PHE A 157 21.65 -1.05 -1.22
CA PHE A 157 21.69 0.29 -0.63
C PHE A 157 22.87 0.44 0.35
N THR A 158 23.43 1.64 0.45
CA THR A 158 24.54 1.93 1.38
C THR A 158 24.08 2.23 2.79
N ARG A 159 22.79 2.54 2.97
CA ARG A 159 22.09 2.82 4.23
C ARG A 159 20.62 2.47 4.13
N ASP A 160 19.94 2.37 5.26
CA ASP A 160 18.54 1.99 5.31
C ASP A 160 17.65 3.13 4.79
N ILE A 161 16.86 2.84 3.77
CA ILE A 161 15.90 3.75 3.14
C ILE A 161 14.51 3.13 3.27
N TYR A 162 13.59 3.85 3.88
CA TYR A 162 12.19 3.46 3.94
C TYR A 162 11.44 4.14 2.80
N PHE A 163 10.92 3.36 1.89
CA PHE A 163 10.05 3.80 0.82
C PHE A 163 8.60 3.73 1.27
N THR A 164 7.87 4.80 1.05
CA THR A 164 6.42 4.90 1.17
C THR A 164 5.89 5.62 -0.06
N ASN A 165 4.69 5.32 -0.48
CA ASN A 165 4.25 5.67 -1.81
C ASN A 165 2.84 6.22 -1.77
N GLU A 166 2.54 7.19 -2.65
CA GLU A 166 1.18 7.68 -2.81
C GLU A 166 0.41 6.78 -3.78
N GLU A 167 -0.48 5.99 -3.24
CA GLU A 167 -1.46 5.19 -3.99
C GLU A 167 -2.68 6.05 -4.31
N SER A 168 -2.48 7.17 -4.98
CA SER A 168 -3.56 8.12 -5.28
C SER A 168 -3.33 8.84 -6.59
N PRO A 169 -4.36 8.93 -7.44
CA PRO A 169 -4.34 9.75 -8.66
C PRO A 169 -4.81 11.18 -8.43
N ASP A 170 -5.11 11.59 -7.21
CA ASP A 170 -5.77 12.85 -6.91
C ASP A 170 -4.83 14.04 -6.94
N TYR A 171 -5.38 15.25 -6.94
CA TYR A 171 -4.64 16.48 -6.76
C TYR A 171 -4.56 16.87 -5.30
N VAL A 172 -3.42 17.38 -4.88
CA VAL A 172 -3.17 17.82 -3.52
C VAL A 172 -2.52 19.18 -3.45
N PHE A 173 -2.68 19.78 -2.28
CA PHE A 173 -1.95 20.98 -1.85
C PHE A 173 -0.92 20.57 -0.82
N ARG A 174 0.28 20.24 -1.26
CA ARG A 174 1.35 19.90 -0.31
C ARG A 174 1.64 21.10 0.58
N GLN A 175 1.82 20.82 1.87
CA GLN A 175 2.16 21.81 2.90
C GLN A 175 1.03 22.83 3.19
N GLU A 176 -0.18 22.56 2.80
CA GLU A 176 -1.34 23.39 3.14
C GLU A 176 -2.32 22.63 4.03
N ASP A 177 -2.73 23.29 5.12
CA ASP A 177 -3.61 22.71 6.16
C ASP A 177 -5.11 22.95 5.88
N SER A 178 -5.46 23.45 4.70
CA SER A 178 -6.85 23.74 4.35
C SER A 178 -7.55 22.49 3.83
N TRP A 179 -8.52 22.01 4.57
CA TRP A 179 -9.37 20.90 4.15
C TRP A 179 -10.83 21.35 4.02
N PRO A 180 -11.57 20.96 2.98
CA PRO A 180 -11.01 20.49 1.70
C PRO A 180 -10.22 21.60 1.00
N PRO A 181 -9.17 21.28 0.25
CA PRO A 181 -8.44 22.29 -0.50
C PRO A 181 -9.34 22.90 -1.58
N PRO A 182 -9.12 24.19 -1.96
CA PRO A 182 -9.91 24.84 -3.00
C PRO A 182 -9.65 24.17 -4.35
N ILE A 183 -10.69 23.68 -4.99
CA ILE A 183 -10.61 23.03 -6.30
C ILE A 183 -10.15 24.03 -7.37
N GLY A 184 -9.17 23.61 -8.19
CA GLY A 184 -8.65 24.41 -9.30
C GLY A 184 -7.67 25.50 -8.89
N ASP A 185 -7.03 25.38 -7.72
CA ASP A 185 -5.91 26.24 -7.35
C ASP A 185 -4.71 26.00 -8.29
N PRO A 186 -4.03 27.05 -8.75
CA PRO A 186 -2.88 26.90 -9.64
C PRO A 186 -1.64 26.26 -8.97
N ASN A 187 -1.65 26.08 -7.65
CA ASN A 187 -0.59 25.39 -6.91
C ASN A 187 -0.91 23.92 -6.63
N GLU A 188 -2.06 23.46 -7.10
CA GLU A 188 -2.45 22.06 -7.03
C GLU A 188 -1.51 21.21 -7.88
N ILE A 189 -1.04 20.10 -7.33
CA ILE A 189 -0.20 19.12 -8.04
C ILE A 189 -0.85 17.74 -8.02
N GLU A 190 -0.62 16.96 -9.06
CA GLU A 190 -1.08 15.58 -9.10
C GLU A 190 -0.23 14.71 -8.16
N ASN A 191 -0.87 13.79 -7.46
CA ASN A 191 -0.23 12.80 -6.58
C ASN A 191 0.50 11.70 -7.36
N GLY A 192 0.79 10.61 -6.67
CA GLY A 192 1.39 9.43 -7.24
C GLY A 192 2.90 9.57 -7.33
N ILE A 193 3.55 9.85 -6.21
CA ILE A 193 5.00 9.84 -6.10
C ILE A 193 5.48 8.85 -5.05
N VAL A 194 6.74 8.46 -5.18
CA VAL A 194 7.47 7.71 -4.15
C VAL A 194 8.17 8.69 -3.21
N VAL A 195 8.02 8.47 -1.91
CA VAL A 195 8.72 9.21 -0.86
C VAL A 195 9.74 8.30 -0.19
N ALA A 196 11.00 8.71 -0.19
CA ALA A 196 12.09 7.98 0.45
C ALA A 196 12.51 8.67 1.76
N LEU A 197 12.45 7.96 2.87
CA LEU A 197 12.95 8.40 4.17
C LEU A 197 14.32 7.78 4.41
N ASP A 198 15.37 8.61 4.49
CA ASP A 198 16.65 8.17 5.05
C ASP A 198 16.49 7.96 6.55
N VAL A 199 16.44 6.71 6.97
CA VAL A 199 16.15 6.31 8.35
C VAL A 199 17.20 6.81 9.35
N GLN A 200 18.43 7.00 8.92
CA GLN A 200 19.52 7.45 9.78
C GLN A 200 19.47 8.96 10.04
N THR A 201 19.12 9.74 9.03
CA THR A 201 19.13 11.20 9.10
C THR A 201 17.75 11.80 9.35
N GLY A 202 16.68 11.04 9.09
CA GLY A 202 15.30 11.51 9.13
C GLY A 202 14.94 12.44 7.98
N LYS A 203 15.77 12.49 6.92
CA LYS A 203 15.52 13.34 5.76
C LYS A 203 14.62 12.65 4.76
N LEU A 204 13.65 13.39 4.22
CA LEU A 204 12.73 12.96 3.19
C LEU A 204 13.21 13.41 1.80
N TYR A 205 12.88 12.60 0.82
CA TYR A 205 13.16 12.85 -0.59
C TYR A 205 11.96 12.41 -1.41
N GLU A 206 11.51 13.26 -2.31
CA GLU A 206 10.48 12.96 -3.30
C GLU A 206 11.15 12.48 -4.57
N ILE A 207 10.78 11.29 -5.04
CA ILE A 207 11.40 10.63 -6.19
C ILE A 207 10.39 10.59 -7.35
N TYR A 208 10.28 11.69 -8.06
CA TYR A 208 9.38 11.83 -9.20
C TYR A 208 9.74 10.87 -10.35
N GLY A 209 11.03 10.59 -10.51
CA GLY A 209 11.52 9.73 -11.57
C GLY A 209 11.18 8.25 -11.43
N MET A 210 10.59 7.83 -10.31
CA MET A 210 10.01 6.48 -10.17
C MET A 210 8.67 6.33 -10.87
N GLY A 211 8.19 7.37 -11.54
CA GLY A 211 6.91 7.42 -12.23
C GLY A 211 5.88 8.23 -11.47
N ARG A 212 4.85 8.64 -12.19
CA ARG A 212 3.67 9.31 -11.63
C ARG A 212 2.50 8.40 -11.91
N HIS A 213 2.17 7.55 -10.95
CA HIS A 213 1.09 6.58 -11.05
C HIS A 213 0.55 6.25 -9.65
N ASN A 214 -0.40 5.36 -9.56
CA ASN A 214 -1.01 4.92 -8.31
C ASN A 214 -0.06 3.93 -7.63
N HIS A 215 0.96 4.45 -6.95
CA HIS A 215 2.00 3.61 -6.37
C HIS A 215 1.52 2.78 -5.19
N GLU A 216 1.50 1.46 -5.35
CA GLU A 216 1.23 0.57 -4.25
C GLU A 216 2.51 0.29 -3.45
N ASN A 217 3.51 -0.33 -4.04
CA ASN A 217 4.79 -0.63 -3.38
C ASN A 217 5.99 -0.18 -4.21
N ALA A 218 7.13 -0.02 -3.54
CA ALA A 218 8.44 0.23 -4.13
C ALA A 218 9.46 -0.78 -3.59
N LEU A 219 9.47 -2.00 -4.14
CA LEU A 219 10.31 -3.12 -3.71
C LEU A 219 11.74 -2.98 -4.23
N ALA A 220 12.73 -2.89 -3.35
CA ALA A 220 14.13 -3.01 -3.73
C ALA A 220 14.53 -4.48 -3.96
N VAL A 221 15.08 -4.80 -5.13
CA VAL A 221 15.46 -6.16 -5.53
C VAL A 221 16.97 -6.38 -5.35
N PRO A 222 17.41 -7.44 -4.65
CA PRO A 222 18.82 -7.70 -4.40
C PRO A 222 19.54 -8.33 -5.60
N GLY A 223 20.87 -8.25 -5.59
CA GLY A 223 21.75 -9.04 -6.45
C GLY A 223 22.46 -8.29 -7.56
N PHE A 224 22.05 -7.07 -7.88
CA PHE A 224 22.60 -6.30 -9.02
C PHE A 224 23.80 -5.42 -8.67
N GLY A 225 24.11 -5.24 -7.38
CA GLY A 225 25.24 -4.43 -6.92
C GLY A 225 24.99 -2.92 -6.93
N HIS A 226 23.84 -2.49 -7.38
CA HIS A 226 23.28 -1.13 -7.35
C HIS A 226 21.76 -1.20 -7.09
N PRO A 227 21.12 -0.08 -6.74
CA PRO A 227 19.70 -0.08 -6.50
C PRO A 227 18.85 -0.37 -7.73
N VAL A 228 18.00 -1.38 -7.63
CA VAL A 228 16.93 -1.71 -8.57
C VAL A 228 15.64 -1.77 -7.76
N VAL A 229 14.65 -0.93 -8.08
CA VAL A 229 13.40 -0.81 -7.33
C VAL A 229 12.23 -1.05 -8.27
N LEU A 230 11.48 -2.11 -8.02
CA LEU A 230 10.24 -2.38 -8.74
C LEU A 230 9.10 -1.58 -8.10
N SER A 231 8.18 -1.07 -8.92
CA SER A 231 6.98 -0.36 -8.47
C SER A 231 5.74 -0.83 -9.22
N GLY A 232 4.69 -1.13 -8.47
CA GLY A 232 3.38 -1.51 -8.98
C GLY A 232 2.45 -0.32 -9.13
N ASP A 233 1.61 -0.35 -10.15
CA ASP A 233 0.55 0.63 -10.38
C ASP A 233 -0.80 0.01 -10.04
N ASP A 234 -1.36 0.32 -8.88
CA ASP A 234 -2.71 -0.10 -8.50
C ASP A 234 -3.78 0.84 -9.08
N THR A 235 -3.74 1.08 -10.36
CA THR A 235 -4.82 1.82 -11.00
C THR A 235 -6.06 0.94 -11.16
N PHE A 236 -7.11 1.29 -10.44
CA PHE A 236 -8.39 0.57 -10.43
C PHE A 236 -9.47 1.19 -11.32
N THR A 237 -9.10 1.95 -12.33
CA THR A 237 -10.04 2.46 -13.33
C THR A 237 -10.56 1.31 -14.21
N SER A 238 -11.85 1.31 -14.47
CA SER A 238 -12.49 0.32 -15.33
C SER A 238 -12.91 0.93 -16.66
N GLY A 239 -12.61 0.25 -17.70
CA GLY A 239 -13.02 0.57 -19.06
C GLY A 239 -11.84 0.66 -20.00
N ALA A 240 -12.06 0.26 -21.24
CA ALA A 240 -11.04 0.35 -22.25
C ALA A 240 -10.76 1.80 -22.58
N LEU A 241 -9.51 2.16 -22.61
CA LEU A 241 -9.07 3.34 -23.31
C LEU A 241 -9.25 3.14 -24.81
N THR A 242 -10.10 3.94 -25.42
CA THR A 242 -10.08 4.04 -26.87
C THR A 242 -8.92 4.94 -27.27
N ILE A 243 -7.78 4.33 -27.51
CA ILE A 243 -6.62 5.05 -28.04
C ILE A 243 -6.84 5.32 -29.52
N PRO A 244 -6.55 6.55 -30.02
CA PRO A 244 -6.68 6.92 -31.42
C PRO A 244 -5.91 5.98 -32.36
N PRO A 245 -6.19 5.97 -33.66
CA PRO A 245 -5.78 4.93 -34.60
C PRO A 245 -4.33 4.48 -34.46
N GLY A 246 -4.15 3.20 -34.20
CA GLY A 246 -2.84 2.57 -33.98
C GLY A 246 -2.53 2.21 -32.53
N GLY A 247 -3.42 2.56 -31.58
CA GLY A 247 -3.27 2.17 -30.20
C GLY A 247 -3.61 0.69 -29.95
N PRO A 248 -3.00 0.07 -28.94
CA PRO A 248 -3.04 -1.38 -28.76
C PRO A 248 -4.34 -1.91 -28.14
N ILE A 249 -5.14 -1.10 -27.45
CA ILE A 249 -6.29 -1.59 -26.70
C ILE A 249 -7.59 -0.96 -27.22
N THR A 250 -8.42 -1.82 -27.79
CA THR A 250 -9.76 -1.47 -28.26
C THR A 250 -10.87 -2.26 -27.58
N ASP A 251 -10.54 -3.15 -26.66
CA ASP A 251 -11.51 -4.03 -26.02
C ASP A 251 -12.08 -3.37 -24.74
N ALA A 252 -13.30 -2.85 -24.87
CA ALA A 252 -14.03 -2.19 -23.79
C ALA A 252 -14.33 -3.10 -22.57
N SER A 253 -14.03 -4.38 -22.66
CA SER A 253 -14.27 -5.33 -21.58
C SER A 253 -13.05 -5.59 -20.69
N ARG A 254 -11.88 -5.08 -21.07
CA ARG A 254 -10.64 -5.30 -20.34
C ARG A 254 -10.43 -4.19 -19.33
N PRO A 255 -10.36 -4.47 -18.03
CA PRO A 255 -9.67 -3.59 -17.11
C PRO A 255 -8.22 -3.52 -17.59
N SER A 256 -7.69 -2.35 -17.71
CA SER A 256 -6.32 -2.08 -18.12
C SER A 256 -5.82 -0.94 -17.26
N GLN A 257 -4.61 -0.51 -17.48
CA GLN A 257 -4.08 0.70 -16.82
C GLN A 257 -3.39 0.42 -15.48
N SER A 258 -2.87 -0.79 -15.33
CA SER A 258 -2.03 -1.19 -14.23
C SER A 258 -0.75 -1.77 -14.81
N GLN A 259 0.39 -1.22 -14.47
CA GLN A 259 1.67 -1.60 -15.03
C GLN A 259 2.68 -1.93 -13.94
N LEU A 260 3.75 -2.60 -14.32
CA LEU A 260 4.92 -2.86 -13.49
C LEU A 260 6.11 -2.09 -14.04
N TYR A 261 6.70 -1.29 -13.18
CA TYR A 261 7.86 -0.47 -13.49
C TYR A 261 9.10 -0.92 -12.70
N SER A 262 10.27 -0.57 -13.22
CA SER A 262 11.57 -0.74 -12.56
C SER A 262 12.33 0.57 -12.58
N TYR A 263 12.78 1.05 -11.42
CA TYR A 263 13.66 2.21 -11.32
C TYR A 263 15.07 1.75 -11.02
N ILE A 264 16.01 2.12 -11.88
CA ILE A 264 17.42 1.69 -11.82
C ILE A 264 18.29 2.91 -11.60
N ALA A 265 19.16 2.86 -10.59
CA ALA A 265 20.07 3.95 -10.25
C ALA A 265 21.45 3.44 -9.86
N ASP A 266 22.49 4.20 -10.14
CA ASP A 266 23.90 3.81 -9.91
C ASP A 266 24.26 3.68 -8.41
N SER A 267 23.53 4.31 -7.53
CA SER A 267 23.80 4.33 -6.09
C SER A 267 22.59 4.78 -5.26
N THR A 268 22.65 4.56 -3.96
CA THR A 268 21.68 5.11 -3.01
C THR A 268 21.57 6.64 -3.12
N ASP A 269 22.68 7.34 -3.30
CA ASP A 269 22.67 8.81 -3.44
C ASP A 269 22.03 9.24 -4.76
N ALA A 270 22.19 8.47 -5.84
CA ALA A 270 21.51 8.71 -7.11
C ALA A 270 20.00 8.48 -6.99
N VAL A 271 19.55 7.45 -6.25
CA VAL A 271 18.13 7.29 -5.93
C VAL A 271 17.58 8.52 -5.22
N LEU A 272 18.25 8.94 -4.13
CA LEU A 272 17.79 10.07 -3.32
C LEU A 272 17.91 11.45 -4.02
N ALA A 273 18.75 11.53 -5.05
CA ALA A 273 18.86 12.70 -5.90
C ALA A 273 17.89 12.67 -7.09
N ASP A 274 17.09 11.61 -7.20
CA ASP A 274 16.21 11.33 -8.35
C ASP A 274 16.97 11.35 -9.68
N GLU A 275 18.13 10.68 -9.74
CA GLU A 275 19.03 10.60 -10.91
C GLU A 275 18.98 9.24 -11.63
N GLY A 276 18.13 8.30 -11.20
CA GLY A 276 17.90 7.02 -11.87
C GLY A 276 17.00 7.13 -13.09
N SER A 277 16.82 6.01 -13.80
CA SER A 277 15.92 5.87 -14.95
C SER A 277 14.75 4.95 -14.62
N LEU A 278 13.56 5.29 -15.11
CA LEU A 278 12.37 4.45 -15.04
C LEU A 278 12.29 3.53 -16.27
N TRP A 279 11.89 2.31 -16.06
CA TRP A 279 11.72 1.28 -17.08
C TRP A 279 10.36 0.59 -16.92
N ALA A 280 9.71 0.21 -18.01
CA ALA A 280 8.40 -0.42 -18.02
C ALA A 280 8.45 -1.83 -18.61
N PHE A 281 7.75 -2.79 -18.03
CA PHE A 281 7.80 -4.19 -18.45
C PHE A 281 7.01 -4.43 -19.74
N VAL A 282 7.65 -5.10 -20.71
CA VAL A 282 7.07 -5.50 -22.01
C VAL A 282 7.28 -6.99 -22.22
N SER A 283 6.26 -7.70 -22.67
CA SER A 283 6.36 -9.11 -23.08
C SER A 283 7.06 -9.25 -24.45
N ASP A 284 7.97 -10.23 -24.59
CA ASP A 284 8.57 -10.58 -25.87
C ASP A 284 7.58 -11.27 -26.82
N ASN A 285 6.45 -11.74 -26.30
CA ASN A 285 5.40 -12.35 -27.09
C ASN A 285 4.30 -11.32 -27.40
N ALA A 286 4.30 -10.78 -28.60
CA ALA A 286 3.32 -9.78 -29.03
C ALA A 286 1.84 -10.24 -28.97
N ALA A 287 1.58 -11.54 -28.77
CA ALA A 287 0.23 -12.07 -28.55
C ALA A 287 -0.15 -12.17 -27.06
N VAL A 288 0.74 -11.78 -26.15
CA VAL A 288 0.55 -11.82 -24.70
C VAL A 288 0.93 -10.46 -24.15
N THR A 289 -0.02 -9.57 -24.07
CA THR A 289 0.18 -8.16 -23.73
C THR A 289 -0.52 -7.74 -22.46
N ASP A 290 -1.36 -8.61 -21.91
CA ASP A 290 -2.11 -8.29 -20.70
C ASP A 290 -2.45 -9.52 -19.84
N TYR A 291 -2.96 -9.24 -18.66
CA TYR A 291 -3.44 -10.18 -17.66
C TYR A 291 -4.35 -11.27 -18.24
N TYR A 292 -5.25 -10.91 -19.15
CA TYR A 292 -6.27 -11.81 -19.69
C TYR A 292 -5.78 -12.73 -20.80
N ASP A 293 -4.59 -12.48 -21.33
CA ASP A 293 -3.92 -13.40 -22.26
C ASP A 293 -3.41 -14.67 -21.56
N PHE A 294 -3.27 -14.62 -20.21
CA PHE A 294 -3.00 -15.79 -19.37
C PHE A 294 -4.30 -16.43 -18.93
N ILE A 295 -4.58 -17.61 -19.46
CA ILE A 295 -5.80 -18.35 -19.12
C ILE A 295 -5.65 -18.98 -17.73
N PRO A 296 -6.66 -18.86 -16.83
CA PRO A 296 -6.65 -19.51 -15.52
C PRO A 296 -6.30 -21.01 -15.61
N GLY A 297 -5.45 -21.48 -14.69
CA GLY A 297 -4.96 -22.87 -14.66
C GLY A 297 -3.94 -23.21 -15.74
N SER A 298 -3.52 -22.26 -16.57
CA SER A 298 -2.50 -22.50 -17.58
C SER A 298 -1.10 -22.55 -16.95
N THR A 299 -0.20 -23.32 -17.58
CA THR A 299 1.23 -23.34 -17.26
C THR A 299 2.04 -22.41 -18.15
N MET A 300 1.39 -21.40 -18.71
CA MET A 300 2.03 -20.46 -19.63
C MET A 300 3.10 -19.66 -18.91
N SER A 301 4.19 -19.44 -19.60
CA SER A 301 5.26 -18.53 -19.19
C SER A 301 5.73 -17.74 -20.40
N VAL A 302 6.00 -16.46 -20.20
CA VAL A 302 6.57 -15.59 -21.23
C VAL A 302 7.85 -14.96 -20.75
N SER A 303 8.81 -14.72 -21.64
CA SER A 303 9.93 -13.82 -21.41
C SER A 303 9.52 -12.39 -21.74
N GLY A 304 10.31 -11.45 -21.28
CA GLY A 304 10.11 -10.04 -21.56
C GLY A 304 11.34 -9.23 -21.19
N HIS A 305 11.21 -7.94 -21.29
CA HIS A 305 12.24 -7.00 -20.90
C HIS A 305 11.62 -5.69 -20.44
N PHE A 306 12.40 -4.89 -19.76
CA PHE A 306 12.02 -3.54 -19.41
C PHE A 306 12.55 -2.57 -20.47
N ILE A 307 11.72 -1.63 -20.91
CA ILE A 307 12.05 -0.54 -21.83
C ILE A 307 12.12 0.78 -21.09
N GLU A 308 13.12 1.60 -21.41
CA GLU A 308 13.31 2.88 -20.72
C GLU A 308 12.19 3.88 -21.03
N VAL A 309 11.64 4.49 -19.98
CA VAL A 309 10.65 5.56 -20.07
C VAL A 309 11.40 6.90 -20.22
N PRO A 310 11.04 7.76 -21.18
CA PRO A 310 11.64 9.09 -21.28
C PRO A 310 11.55 9.85 -19.95
N ARG A 311 12.65 10.55 -19.60
CA ARG A 311 12.79 11.16 -18.26
C ARG A 311 11.68 12.17 -17.92
N ASP A 312 11.24 12.97 -18.87
CA ASP A 312 10.15 13.93 -18.72
C ASP A 312 8.81 13.23 -18.44
N ILE A 313 8.53 12.13 -19.15
CA ILE A 313 7.35 11.29 -18.91
C ILE A 313 7.42 10.59 -17.55
N ALA A 314 8.59 10.06 -17.18
CA ALA A 314 8.79 9.40 -15.89
C ALA A 314 8.57 10.37 -14.72
N THR A 315 9.17 11.56 -14.76
CA THR A 315 9.02 12.55 -13.71
C THR A 315 7.67 13.28 -13.75
N GLY A 316 7.00 13.27 -14.91
CA GLY A 316 5.81 14.06 -15.14
C GLY A 316 6.08 15.58 -15.11
N LEU A 317 7.30 16.00 -15.39
CA LEU A 317 7.71 17.41 -15.27
C LEU A 317 8.33 17.94 -16.57
N ASN A 318 7.92 19.12 -16.94
CA ASN A 318 8.56 19.94 -17.96
C ASN A 318 9.94 20.43 -17.51
N ALA A 319 10.78 20.88 -18.44
CA ALA A 319 12.12 21.40 -18.16
C ALA A 319 12.13 22.63 -17.24
N ASP A 320 11.03 23.35 -17.12
CA ASP A 320 10.86 24.49 -16.21
C ASP A 320 10.32 24.10 -14.84
N GLY A 321 10.01 22.80 -14.62
CA GLY A 321 9.51 22.23 -13.37
C GLY A 321 7.99 22.30 -13.22
N THR A 322 7.26 22.69 -14.25
CA THR A 322 5.80 22.59 -14.27
C THR A 322 5.37 21.17 -14.62
N GLU A 323 4.19 20.76 -14.19
CA GLU A 323 3.66 19.44 -14.51
C GLU A 323 3.45 19.24 -16.01
N LEU A 324 3.82 18.05 -16.47
CA LEU A 324 3.70 17.66 -17.86
C LEU A 324 2.22 17.41 -18.21
N LYS A 325 1.79 17.94 -19.34
CA LYS A 325 0.46 17.72 -19.91
C LYS A 325 0.57 16.96 -21.23
N ALA A 326 -0.50 16.31 -21.64
CA ALA A 326 -0.53 15.55 -22.88
C ALA A 326 -0.09 16.37 -24.10
N ALA A 327 -0.52 17.63 -24.17
CA ALA A 327 -0.16 18.52 -25.28
C ALA A 327 1.34 18.82 -25.35
N ASP A 328 2.07 18.80 -24.24
CA ASP A 328 3.51 19.11 -24.18
C ASP A 328 4.34 18.05 -24.92
N VAL A 329 3.85 16.81 -24.92
CA VAL A 329 4.47 15.65 -25.59
C VAL A 329 3.71 15.17 -26.83
N GLY A 330 2.72 15.93 -27.27
CA GLY A 330 1.94 15.65 -28.48
C GLY A 330 0.95 14.49 -28.32
N PHE A 331 0.56 14.17 -27.11
CA PHE A 331 -0.46 13.16 -26.82
C PHE A 331 -1.87 13.77 -26.83
N PRO A 332 -2.92 12.97 -27.01
CA PRO A 332 -4.29 13.44 -26.87
C PRO A 332 -4.60 13.69 -25.40
N ALA A 333 -5.50 14.62 -25.13
CA ALA A 333 -6.06 14.79 -23.81
C ALA A 333 -6.78 13.53 -23.33
N PRO A 334 -6.85 13.28 -22.01
CA PRO A 334 -7.53 12.13 -21.48
C PRO A 334 -9.02 12.09 -21.86
N PRO A 335 -9.61 10.89 -21.95
CA PRO A 335 -11.03 10.76 -22.21
C PRO A 335 -11.88 11.39 -21.11
N THR A 336 -12.93 12.07 -21.50
CA THR A 336 -13.88 12.72 -20.55
C THR A 336 -15.01 11.80 -20.09
N ASN A 337 -14.92 10.51 -20.34
CA ASN A 337 -15.91 9.52 -19.92
C ASN A 337 -15.50 8.86 -18.60
N GLY A 338 -16.45 8.46 -17.80
CA GLY A 338 -16.39 8.10 -16.39
C GLY A 338 -15.31 7.14 -15.89
N SER A 339 -14.44 6.61 -16.74
CA SER A 339 -13.38 5.68 -16.37
C SER A 339 -12.12 6.36 -15.81
N TRP A 340 -11.98 7.66 -16.03
CA TRP A 340 -10.85 8.49 -15.61
C TRP A 340 -11.24 9.52 -14.58
N GLN A 341 -12.14 9.15 -13.69
CA GLN A 341 -12.52 10.02 -12.59
C GLN A 341 -11.42 9.99 -11.54
N ARG A 342 -10.65 11.06 -11.49
CA ARG A 342 -9.49 11.14 -10.62
C ARG A 342 -9.65 12.08 -9.45
N ASP A 343 -10.58 13.00 -9.50
CA ASP A 343 -10.78 13.94 -8.42
C ASP A 343 -11.99 13.53 -7.58
N LEU A 344 -11.74 12.82 -6.50
CA LEU A 344 -12.76 12.42 -5.52
C LEU A 344 -13.37 13.62 -4.79
N ARG A 345 -12.71 14.79 -4.81
CA ARG A 345 -13.21 16.03 -4.23
C ARG A 345 -14.13 16.78 -5.18
N SER A 346 -14.07 16.45 -6.44
CA SER A 346 -14.82 17.13 -7.49
C SER A 346 -16.10 16.39 -7.82
N VAL A 347 -17.20 17.11 -7.83
CA VAL A 347 -18.45 16.67 -8.44
C VAL A 347 -18.43 16.80 -9.97
N ALA A 348 -17.36 17.37 -10.52
CA ALA A 348 -17.15 17.49 -11.97
C ALA A 348 -16.26 16.35 -12.46
N PRO A 349 -16.55 15.76 -13.56
CA PRO A 349 -15.81 14.61 -14.05
C PRO A 349 -14.45 15.02 -14.62
N LEU A 350 -13.27 14.41 -14.32
CA LEU A 350 -12.98 13.28 -15.09
C LEU A 350 -11.86 13.46 -16.09
N GLY A 351 -10.83 12.70 -15.93
CA GLY A 351 -9.75 12.67 -16.87
C GLY A 351 -8.88 13.90 -16.75
N VAL A 352 -8.09 13.90 -15.72
CA VAL A 352 -7.14 14.98 -15.52
C VAL A 352 -6.03 14.87 -16.56
N ASP A 353 -5.78 15.95 -17.27
CA ASP A 353 -4.63 16.07 -18.17
C ASP A 353 -3.39 16.37 -17.31
N GLY A 354 -2.68 15.36 -16.92
CA GLY A 354 -1.54 15.43 -16.01
C GLY A 354 -0.52 14.30 -16.19
N PRO A 355 0.47 14.25 -15.32
CA PRO A 355 1.56 13.27 -15.37
C PRO A 355 1.10 11.82 -15.46
N GLN A 356 0.11 11.41 -14.68
CA GLN A 356 -0.37 10.02 -14.71
C GLN A 356 -0.99 9.65 -16.05
N TRP A 357 -1.81 10.53 -16.64
CA TRP A 357 -2.33 10.30 -17.98
C TRP A 357 -1.22 10.18 -19.02
N VAL A 358 -0.20 11.03 -18.93
CA VAL A 358 0.91 11.03 -19.88
C VAL A 358 1.69 9.72 -19.80
N LEU A 359 1.99 9.23 -18.60
CA LEU A 359 2.69 7.95 -18.39
C LEU A 359 1.82 6.77 -18.86
N GLU A 360 0.54 6.75 -18.52
CA GLU A 360 -0.40 5.72 -18.96
C GLU A 360 -0.49 5.67 -20.48
N TYR A 361 -0.68 6.82 -21.14
CA TYR A 361 -0.78 6.87 -22.58
C TYR A 361 0.51 6.41 -23.28
N TRP A 362 1.68 6.81 -22.74
CA TRP A 362 2.97 6.34 -23.21
C TRP A 362 3.10 4.83 -23.07
N SER A 363 2.68 4.28 -21.95
CA SER A 363 2.72 2.84 -21.67
C SER A 363 1.86 2.05 -22.68
N GLN A 364 0.67 2.53 -22.97
CA GLN A 364 -0.21 1.93 -23.99
C GLN A 364 0.40 1.98 -25.40
N LEU A 365 1.01 3.11 -25.78
CA LEU A 365 1.65 3.26 -27.10
C LEU A 365 2.85 2.31 -27.29
N ASN A 366 3.54 1.98 -26.21
CA ASN A 366 4.75 1.15 -26.24
C ASN A 366 4.49 -0.31 -25.91
N ASN A 367 3.22 -0.75 -25.88
CA ASN A 367 2.79 -2.12 -25.55
C ASN A 367 3.33 -2.62 -24.21
N VAL A 368 3.41 -1.73 -23.22
CA VAL A 368 3.73 -2.12 -21.84
C VAL A 368 2.68 -3.12 -21.37
N PHE A 369 3.11 -4.20 -20.71
CA PHE A 369 2.21 -5.26 -20.27
C PHE A 369 1.20 -4.73 -19.25
N GLN A 370 -0.07 -5.05 -19.46
CA GLN A 370 -1.17 -4.56 -18.64
C GLN A 370 -1.59 -5.61 -17.62
N PHE A 371 -1.33 -5.33 -16.36
CA PHE A 371 -1.86 -6.07 -15.21
C PHE A 371 -3.27 -5.56 -14.82
N VAL A 372 -3.80 -6.03 -13.71
CA VAL A 372 -5.09 -5.57 -13.16
C VAL A 372 -4.93 -5.32 -11.66
N ARG A 373 -4.56 -4.10 -11.27
CA ARG A 373 -4.28 -3.72 -9.89
C ARG A 373 -3.05 -4.45 -9.33
N VAL A 374 -1.85 -3.98 -9.74
CA VAL A 374 -0.59 -4.46 -9.16
C VAL A 374 -0.43 -3.85 -7.78
N GLU A 375 -0.54 -4.71 -6.78
CA GLU A 375 -0.39 -4.40 -5.37
C GLU A 375 1.06 -4.59 -4.91
N ASP A 376 1.26 -5.29 -3.81
CA ASP A 376 2.57 -5.50 -3.20
C ASP A 376 3.43 -6.54 -3.97
N MET A 377 4.71 -6.55 -3.63
CA MET A 377 5.71 -7.45 -4.22
C MET A 377 6.71 -7.92 -3.17
N ALA A 378 7.22 -9.13 -3.36
CA ALA A 378 8.30 -9.64 -2.53
C ALA A 378 9.30 -10.47 -3.35
N TYR A 379 10.59 -10.29 -3.12
CA TYR A 379 11.58 -11.18 -3.71
C TYR A 379 11.76 -12.46 -2.90
N ASP A 380 12.19 -13.53 -3.56
CA ASP A 380 12.40 -14.84 -2.93
C ASP A 380 13.63 -14.82 -2.01
N LYS A 381 13.40 -14.91 -0.70
CA LYS A 381 14.46 -14.85 0.32
C LYS A 381 15.28 -16.14 0.45
N ARG A 382 15.00 -17.17 -0.35
CA ARG A 382 15.84 -18.37 -0.38
C ARG A 382 17.22 -18.07 -0.98
N PRO A 383 18.29 -18.69 -0.47
CA PRO A 383 19.65 -18.42 -0.96
C PRO A 383 19.77 -18.60 -2.49
N GLY A 384 20.25 -17.58 -3.17
CA GLY A 384 20.47 -17.58 -4.62
C GLY A 384 19.21 -17.35 -5.46
N MET A 385 18.08 -16.99 -4.85
CA MET A 385 16.80 -16.76 -5.53
C MET A 385 16.35 -15.29 -5.51
N GLY A 386 17.20 -14.37 -5.08
CA GLY A 386 16.82 -12.96 -4.93
C GLY A 386 16.36 -12.26 -6.21
N ASN A 387 16.68 -12.82 -7.38
CA ASN A 387 16.18 -12.35 -8.67
C ASN A 387 14.79 -12.93 -9.05
N VAL A 388 14.16 -13.72 -8.19
CA VAL A 388 12.78 -14.18 -8.34
C VAL A 388 11.89 -13.27 -7.51
N VAL A 389 10.93 -12.64 -8.16
CA VAL A 389 9.98 -11.72 -7.53
C VAL A 389 8.57 -12.28 -7.67
N TYR A 390 7.82 -12.23 -6.60
CA TYR A 390 6.38 -12.49 -6.61
C TYR A 390 5.68 -11.14 -6.62
N VAL A 391 4.80 -10.96 -7.61
CA VAL A 391 4.04 -9.72 -7.83
C VAL A 391 2.58 -10.05 -7.61
N VAL A 392 1.94 -9.32 -6.75
CA VAL A 392 0.52 -9.48 -6.47
C VAL A 392 -0.29 -8.60 -7.41
N ASP A 393 -1.42 -9.12 -7.83
CA ASP A 393 -2.37 -8.45 -8.70
C ASP A 393 -3.77 -8.81 -8.14
N SER A 394 -4.42 -7.86 -7.50
CA SER A 394 -5.69 -8.12 -6.79
C SER A 394 -6.86 -8.37 -7.75
N GLY A 395 -6.65 -8.11 -9.03
CA GLY A 395 -7.69 -8.32 -10.03
C GLY A 395 -8.84 -7.33 -9.88
N ARG A 396 -9.91 -7.58 -10.62
CA ARG A 396 -11.09 -6.74 -10.55
C ARG A 396 -12.36 -7.54 -10.61
N GLY A 397 -13.11 -7.51 -9.53
CA GLY A 397 -14.41 -8.13 -9.41
C GLY A 397 -15.51 -7.38 -10.16
N THR A 398 -15.45 -7.33 -11.49
CA THR A 398 -16.59 -6.85 -12.26
C THR A 398 -17.38 -8.04 -12.82
N ALA A 399 -18.70 -7.98 -12.75
CA ALA A 399 -19.59 -9.01 -13.31
C ALA A 399 -19.29 -9.34 -14.78
N GLY A 400 -18.72 -8.40 -15.54
CA GLY A 400 -18.33 -8.59 -16.92
C GLY A 400 -17.12 -9.50 -17.12
N ALA A 401 -16.13 -9.44 -16.24
CA ALA A 401 -14.93 -10.27 -16.35
C ALA A 401 -15.25 -11.76 -16.10
N VAL A 402 -16.03 -12.06 -15.07
CA VAL A 402 -16.50 -13.44 -14.78
C VAL A 402 -17.31 -14.00 -15.94
N GLN A 403 -18.20 -13.21 -16.54
CA GLN A 403 -19.01 -13.64 -17.68
C GLN A 403 -18.19 -14.01 -18.91
N GLN A 404 -16.97 -13.51 -19.02
CA GLN A 404 -16.04 -13.82 -20.09
C GLN A 404 -15.08 -14.95 -19.75
N GLY A 405 -15.25 -15.62 -18.60
CA GLY A 405 -14.36 -16.67 -18.14
C GLY A 405 -12.99 -16.14 -17.70
N ARG A 406 -12.93 -14.92 -17.16
CA ARG A 406 -11.71 -14.24 -16.78
C ARG A 406 -11.63 -14.06 -15.28
N SER A 407 -10.41 -13.96 -14.75
CA SER A 407 -10.15 -13.83 -13.33
C SER A 407 -10.72 -12.53 -12.76
N THR A 408 -11.25 -12.62 -11.56
CA THR A 408 -11.76 -11.49 -10.78
C THR A 408 -11.21 -11.46 -9.37
N ASN A 409 -10.63 -12.56 -8.87
CA ASN A 409 -10.06 -12.69 -7.55
C ASN A 409 -8.55 -12.37 -7.51
N GLY A 410 -7.98 -12.02 -8.66
CA GLY A 410 -6.57 -11.67 -8.75
C GLY A 410 -5.63 -12.86 -8.86
N ARG A 411 -4.35 -12.56 -8.85
CA ARG A 411 -3.25 -13.51 -9.06
C ARG A 411 -2.04 -13.15 -8.24
N VAL A 412 -1.18 -14.12 -8.01
CA VAL A 412 0.22 -13.87 -7.70
C VAL A 412 1.07 -14.34 -8.87
N TRP A 413 1.79 -13.42 -9.46
CA TRP A 413 2.72 -13.70 -10.53
C TRP A 413 4.08 -14.09 -9.97
N LYS A 414 4.78 -14.95 -10.70
CA LYS A 414 6.19 -15.22 -10.48
C LYS A 414 6.99 -14.66 -11.65
N MET A 415 7.79 -13.66 -11.37
CA MET A 415 8.72 -13.05 -12.30
C MET A 415 10.14 -13.51 -11.99
N VAL A 416 10.91 -13.83 -13.01
CA VAL A 416 12.34 -14.17 -12.87
C VAL A 416 13.14 -13.17 -13.69
N VAL A 417 13.84 -12.28 -13.04
CA VAL A 417 14.75 -11.31 -13.65
C VAL A 417 16.09 -12.01 -13.94
N ASP A 418 16.75 -11.69 -15.05
CA ASP A 418 18.08 -12.23 -15.32
C ASP A 418 19.09 -11.70 -14.27
N PRO A 419 19.83 -12.56 -13.58
CA PRO A 419 20.72 -12.12 -12.50
C PRO A 419 21.94 -11.28 -12.99
N ASN A 420 22.15 -11.18 -14.30
CA ASN A 420 23.23 -10.39 -14.90
C ASN A 420 22.74 -9.16 -15.67
N ASP A 421 21.42 -9.01 -15.85
CA ASP A 421 20.81 -7.90 -16.57
C ASP A 421 19.42 -7.62 -16.01
N GLU A 422 19.32 -6.62 -15.17
CA GLU A 422 18.09 -6.22 -14.46
C GLU A 422 16.97 -5.75 -15.39
N THR A 423 17.29 -5.50 -16.65
CA THR A 423 16.28 -5.13 -17.65
C THR A 423 15.66 -6.33 -18.37
N VAL A 424 16.16 -7.55 -18.13
CA VAL A 424 15.69 -8.77 -18.79
C VAL A 424 14.86 -9.63 -17.84
N VAL A 425 13.65 -9.99 -18.25
CA VAL A 425 12.77 -10.93 -17.56
C VAL A 425 12.77 -12.26 -18.31
N THR A 426 13.38 -13.25 -17.72
CA THR A 426 13.49 -14.59 -18.35
C THR A 426 12.19 -15.38 -18.29
N SER A 427 11.31 -15.07 -17.34
CA SER A 427 10.03 -15.73 -17.14
C SER A 427 9.05 -14.86 -16.35
N LEU A 428 7.83 -14.70 -16.88
CA LEU A 428 6.66 -14.27 -16.12
C LEU A 428 5.61 -15.38 -16.23
N SER A 429 5.08 -15.85 -15.10
CA SER A 429 4.09 -16.92 -15.05
C SER A 429 3.16 -16.74 -13.86
N ILE A 430 1.98 -17.35 -13.89
CA ILE A 430 1.08 -17.37 -12.73
C ILE A 430 1.65 -18.35 -11.68
N PHE A 431 1.77 -17.90 -10.44
CA PHE A 431 2.14 -18.75 -9.30
C PHE A 431 0.92 -19.13 -8.46
N VAL A 432 0.03 -18.17 -8.19
CA VAL A 432 -1.28 -18.40 -7.55
C VAL A 432 -2.35 -17.82 -8.45
N GLU A 433 -3.36 -18.62 -8.74
CA GLU A 433 -4.56 -18.18 -9.45
C GLU A 433 -5.72 -18.11 -8.46
N GLY A 434 -6.30 -16.92 -8.28
CA GLY A 434 -7.41 -16.71 -7.36
C GLY A 434 -8.76 -17.16 -7.91
N ASP A 435 -8.84 -17.45 -9.20
CA ASP A 435 -10.08 -17.79 -9.91
C ASP A 435 -9.99 -19.11 -10.67
N ASP A 436 -9.37 -20.12 -10.08
CA ASP A 436 -9.39 -21.49 -10.65
C ASP A 436 -10.83 -22.01 -10.82
N SER A 437 -11.73 -21.57 -9.95
CA SER A 437 -13.17 -21.71 -10.14
C SER A 437 -13.83 -20.35 -10.42
N MET A 438 -14.84 -20.34 -11.27
CA MET A 438 -15.60 -19.15 -11.65
C MET A 438 -16.56 -18.65 -10.55
N VAL A 439 -16.49 -19.20 -9.35
CA VAL A 439 -17.33 -18.88 -8.20
C VAL A 439 -16.47 -18.68 -6.97
N LYS A 440 -16.84 -17.74 -6.10
CA LYS A 440 -16.17 -17.52 -4.83
C LYS A 440 -16.16 -18.81 -4.01
N THR A 441 -15.00 -19.27 -3.59
CA THR A 441 -14.85 -20.44 -2.72
C THR A 441 -13.93 -20.12 -1.56
N LEU A 442 -14.11 -20.83 -0.44
CA LEU A 442 -13.24 -20.67 0.72
C LEU A 442 -11.83 -21.24 0.53
N SER A 443 -11.60 -22.00 -0.55
CA SER A 443 -10.32 -22.62 -0.87
C SER A 443 -9.41 -21.77 -1.74
N GLU A 444 -9.88 -20.64 -2.21
CA GLU A 444 -9.14 -19.73 -3.08
C GLU A 444 -8.83 -18.42 -2.37
N VAL A 445 -7.71 -17.80 -2.74
CA VAL A 445 -7.36 -16.44 -2.34
C VAL A 445 -8.31 -15.47 -3.02
N HIS A 446 -8.83 -14.51 -2.28
CA HIS A 446 -9.70 -13.46 -2.81
C HIS A 446 -8.98 -12.13 -2.78
N GLN A 447 -8.67 -11.60 -3.95
CA GLN A 447 -8.02 -10.30 -4.12
C GLN A 447 -6.79 -10.18 -3.19
N PRO A 448 -5.70 -10.89 -3.55
CA PRO A 448 -4.46 -10.80 -2.81
C PRO A 448 -3.96 -9.36 -2.87
N ASP A 449 -3.36 -8.92 -1.78
CA ASP A 449 -2.91 -7.55 -1.59
C ASP A 449 -1.43 -7.52 -1.18
N ASN A 450 -1.08 -7.61 0.10
CA ASN A 450 0.32 -7.63 0.48
C ASN A 450 0.92 -9.04 0.48
N ILE A 451 2.23 -9.11 0.34
CA ILE A 451 2.95 -10.38 0.24
C ILE A 451 4.29 -10.35 0.97
N GLU A 452 4.57 -11.44 1.68
CA GLU A 452 5.89 -11.67 2.26
C GLU A 452 6.40 -13.07 1.90
N THR A 453 7.69 -13.18 1.57
CA THR A 453 8.33 -14.46 1.28
C THR A 453 9.00 -15.06 2.52
N THR A 454 8.90 -16.38 2.63
CA THR A 454 9.60 -17.17 3.65
C THR A 454 10.55 -18.16 3.01
N GLN A 455 11.25 -18.96 3.82
CA GLN A 455 12.08 -20.04 3.29
C GLN A 455 11.25 -21.19 2.69
N THR A 456 9.95 -21.26 2.96
CA THR A 456 9.10 -22.40 2.63
C THR A 456 7.89 -22.06 1.77
N GLY A 457 7.54 -20.79 1.65
CA GLY A 457 6.36 -20.34 0.89
C GLY A 457 6.13 -18.83 0.99
N LEU A 458 4.94 -18.42 0.66
CA LEU A 458 4.47 -17.05 0.65
C LEU A 458 3.43 -16.86 1.76
N LEU A 459 3.45 -15.72 2.40
CA LEU A 459 2.32 -15.17 3.17
C LEU A 459 1.63 -14.13 2.30
N ILE A 460 0.32 -14.22 2.16
CA ILE A 460 -0.49 -13.36 1.27
C ILE A 460 -1.68 -12.86 2.06
N THR A 461 -1.86 -11.55 2.10
CA THR A 461 -3.04 -10.89 2.68
C THR A 461 -4.17 -10.81 1.66
N GLU A 462 -5.37 -10.51 2.13
CA GLU A 462 -6.54 -10.25 1.30
C GLU A 462 -7.12 -8.87 1.59
N ASP A 463 -7.33 -8.09 0.52
CA ASP A 463 -8.27 -6.97 0.46
C ASP A 463 -9.49 -7.37 -0.39
N PRO A 464 -10.51 -8.01 0.17
CA PRO A 464 -11.66 -8.42 -0.60
C PRO A 464 -12.47 -7.22 -1.06
N GLY A 465 -12.20 -6.72 -2.25
CA GLY A 465 -12.95 -5.62 -2.86
C GLY A 465 -14.47 -5.85 -2.84
N SER A 466 -15.24 -4.84 -3.14
CA SER A 466 -16.70 -4.83 -3.00
C SER A 466 -17.43 -6.01 -3.64
N SER A 467 -16.84 -6.63 -4.67
CA SER A 467 -17.38 -7.82 -5.33
C SER A 467 -17.20 -9.12 -4.53
N GLN A 468 -16.31 -9.15 -3.55
CA GLN A 468 -16.02 -10.29 -2.70
C GLN A 468 -16.61 -10.16 -1.30
N GLN A 469 -17.17 -9.01 -0.97
CA GLN A 469 -17.81 -8.75 0.31
C GLN A 469 -19.19 -9.40 0.40
N PHE A 470 -19.56 -9.78 1.61
CA PHE A 470 -20.85 -10.40 1.91
C PHE A 470 -21.63 -9.53 2.89
N PRO A 471 -22.98 -9.44 2.79
CA PRO A 471 -23.76 -8.77 3.80
C PRO A 471 -23.50 -9.36 5.19
N PHE A 472 -23.47 -8.53 6.22
CA PHE A 472 -23.39 -9.01 7.60
C PHE A 472 -24.52 -10.01 7.89
N GLY A 473 -24.18 -11.10 8.56
CA GLY A 473 -25.14 -12.18 8.82
C GLY A 473 -25.48 -13.03 7.58
N SER A 474 -24.70 -12.94 6.50
CA SER A 474 -24.86 -13.77 5.31
C SER A 474 -24.90 -15.26 5.67
N THR A 475 -25.81 -15.97 5.03
CA THR A 475 -25.92 -17.43 5.10
C THR A 475 -25.24 -18.13 3.92
N ASP A 476 -24.54 -17.38 3.08
CA ASP A 476 -23.75 -17.96 1.99
C ASP A 476 -22.64 -18.85 2.59
N PRO A 477 -22.52 -20.11 2.17
CA PRO A 477 -21.50 -21.01 2.69
C PRO A 477 -20.06 -20.56 2.39
N ASN A 478 -19.89 -19.66 1.45
CA ASN A 478 -18.60 -19.07 1.09
C ASN A 478 -18.37 -17.71 1.74
N ALA A 479 -19.30 -17.20 2.55
CA ALA A 479 -19.13 -15.93 3.22
C ALA A 479 -17.95 -15.98 4.20
N THR A 480 -17.05 -15.02 4.06
CA THR A 480 -15.84 -14.91 4.88
C THR A 480 -15.44 -13.43 5.03
N THR A 481 -14.63 -13.16 6.05
CA THR A 481 -13.86 -11.93 6.21
C THR A 481 -12.51 -12.08 5.52
N GLY A 482 -11.71 -11.00 5.44
CA GLY A 482 -10.34 -11.03 4.94
C GLY A 482 -9.46 -12.04 5.69
N ARG A 483 -8.51 -12.63 5.00
CA ARG A 483 -7.66 -13.71 5.52
C ARG A 483 -6.19 -13.45 5.23
N LEU A 484 -5.32 -14.01 6.06
CA LEU A 484 -3.90 -14.20 5.74
C LEU A 484 -3.70 -15.66 5.33
N TRP A 485 -3.12 -15.86 4.18
CA TRP A 485 -2.80 -17.17 3.62
C TRP A 485 -1.33 -17.50 3.78
N TYR A 486 -1.02 -18.78 4.00
CA TYR A 486 0.28 -19.36 3.74
C TYR A 486 0.18 -20.25 2.50
N VAL A 487 0.93 -19.92 1.46
CA VAL A 487 1.02 -20.66 0.20
C VAL A 487 2.42 -21.27 0.10
N PRO A 488 2.59 -22.56 0.43
CA PRO A 488 3.90 -23.19 0.36
C PRO A 488 4.40 -23.30 -1.08
N PHE A 489 5.72 -23.25 -1.30
CA PHE A 489 6.30 -23.47 -2.64
C PHE A 489 5.97 -24.87 -3.19
N SER A 490 5.60 -25.79 -2.33
CA SER A 490 5.06 -27.12 -2.69
C SER A 490 4.09 -27.56 -1.62
N GLY A 491 2.85 -27.82 -2.00
CA GLY A 491 1.81 -28.25 -1.06
C GLY A 491 0.50 -27.49 -1.26
N THR A 492 -0.38 -27.58 -0.28
CA THR A 492 -1.70 -26.97 -0.34
C THR A 492 -1.71 -25.67 0.44
N PRO A 493 -2.25 -24.57 -0.12
CA PRO A 493 -2.47 -23.31 0.60
C PRO A 493 -3.31 -23.52 1.86
N GLN A 494 -3.02 -22.74 2.90
CA GLN A 494 -3.68 -22.80 4.20
C GLN A 494 -3.98 -21.38 4.69
N VAL A 495 -5.15 -21.19 5.30
CA VAL A 495 -5.47 -19.92 5.98
C VAL A 495 -4.76 -19.90 7.34
N VAL A 496 -3.95 -18.88 7.58
CA VAL A 496 -3.19 -18.67 8.82
C VAL A 496 -4.08 -18.03 9.87
N VAL A 497 -4.62 -16.86 9.56
CA VAL A 497 -5.58 -16.13 10.38
C VAL A 497 -6.72 -15.62 9.51
N LYS A 498 -7.80 -15.25 10.17
CA LYS A 498 -8.98 -14.62 9.57
C LYS A 498 -9.39 -13.43 10.40
N ILE A 499 -9.81 -12.35 9.77
CA ILE A 499 -10.31 -11.16 10.47
C ILE A 499 -11.54 -11.51 11.30
N ASP A 500 -11.55 -11.00 12.52
CA ASP A 500 -12.69 -11.05 13.44
C ASP A 500 -13.35 -9.68 13.52
N GLN A 501 -14.30 -9.42 12.64
CA GLN A 501 -15.01 -8.14 12.61
C GLN A 501 -15.88 -7.90 13.87
N SER A 502 -16.09 -8.91 14.71
CA SER A 502 -16.76 -8.73 16.00
C SER A 502 -15.86 -8.03 17.04
N ALA A 503 -14.57 -8.00 16.81
CA ALA A 503 -13.62 -7.28 17.67
C ALA A 503 -13.75 -5.75 17.56
N ASP A 504 -14.50 -5.24 16.58
CA ASP A 504 -14.91 -3.85 16.48
C ASP A 504 -15.81 -3.42 17.64
N GLY A 505 -16.69 -4.29 18.05
CA GLY A 505 -17.71 -4.00 19.02
C GLY A 505 -17.22 -3.74 20.44
N GLY A 506 -16.10 -3.08 20.61
CA GLY A 506 -15.73 -2.58 21.93
C GLY A 506 -16.95 -1.91 22.61
N ALA A 507 -16.85 -1.65 23.89
CA ALA A 507 -17.94 -1.06 24.71
C ALA A 507 -18.48 0.29 24.18
N THR A 508 -17.97 0.76 23.07
CA THR A 508 -18.34 2.01 22.41
C THR A 508 -19.19 1.81 21.14
N ASP A 509 -19.33 0.59 20.63
CA ASP A 509 -20.26 0.30 19.56
C ASP A 509 -21.62 -0.07 20.17
N VAL A 510 -22.35 0.95 20.54
CA VAL A 510 -23.63 0.82 21.25
C VAL A 510 -24.85 0.77 20.35
N ASP A 511 -24.69 0.92 19.04
CA ASP A 511 -25.85 0.93 18.14
C ASP A 511 -26.21 -0.44 17.60
N GLY A 512 -25.39 -1.45 17.88
CA GLY A 512 -25.60 -2.80 17.38
C GLY A 512 -25.58 -2.90 15.86
N ARG A 513 -25.07 -1.89 15.17
CA ARG A 513 -24.83 -1.99 13.75
C ARG A 513 -23.63 -2.89 13.50
N PRO A 514 -23.76 -3.79 12.55
CA PRO A 514 -22.61 -4.58 12.16
C PRO A 514 -21.52 -3.68 11.56
N ALA A 515 -20.28 -4.03 11.78
CA ALA A 515 -19.11 -3.40 11.20
C ALA A 515 -19.06 -3.60 9.68
N GLY A 516 -19.98 -3.00 8.96
CA GLY A 516 -20.05 -3.09 7.51
C GLY A 516 -20.29 -4.51 6.97
N ASN A 517 -19.92 -4.75 5.74
CA ASN A 517 -19.99 -6.07 5.11
C ASN A 517 -18.85 -6.97 5.60
N LEU A 518 -19.08 -8.28 5.64
CA LEU A 518 -18.01 -9.24 5.82
C LEU A 518 -17.03 -9.13 4.64
N GLY A 519 -15.75 -9.02 4.93
CA GLY A 519 -14.71 -8.71 3.96
C GLY A 519 -14.51 -7.20 3.74
N GLY A 520 -15.24 -6.35 4.47
CA GLY A 520 -15.00 -4.89 4.45
C GLY A 520 -13.80 -4.45 5.27
N TRP A 521 -13.23 -5.31 6.08
CA TRP A 521 -11.93 -5.12 6.71
C TRP A 521 -10.91 -5.99 6.01
N GLU A 522 -9.67 -5.50 5.93
CA GLU A 522 -8.60 -6.19 5.25
C GLU A 522 -7.42 -6.51 6.17
N THR A 523 -6.70 -7.58 5.82
CA THR A 523 -5.38 -7.85 6.36
C THR A 523 -4.36 -7.20 5.46
N THR A 524 -3.36 -6.50 6.05
CA THR A 524 -2.41 -5.71 5.29
C THR A 524 -1.04 -5.67 5.96
N GLY A 525 -0.04 -5.12 5.30
CA GLY A 525 1.27 -4.81 5.86
C GLY A 525 2.03 -6.01 6.42
N ILE A 526 1.91 -7.22 5.88
CA ILE A 526 2.62 -8.42 6.35
C ILE A 526 4.14 -8.29 6.14
N VAL A 527 4.94 -8.55 7.17
CA VAL A 527 6.40 -8.51 7.07
C VAL A 527 7.06 -9.54 7.98
N ASP A 528 8.16 -10.16 7.49
CA ASP A 528 9.01 -11.04 8.29
C ASP A 528 9.74 -10.27 9.39
N ALA A 529 9.38 -10.52 10.62
CA ALA A 529 9.97 -9.94 11.81
C ALA A 529 10.92 -10.89 12.56
N SER A 530 11.30 -12.02 11.93
CA SER A 530 12.13 -13.06 12.55
C SER A 530 13.49 -12.55 13.02
N ALA A 531 14.09 -11.61 12.28
CA ALA A 531 15.36 -10.97 12.68
C ALA A 531 15.22 -10.11 13.96
N ALA A 532 14.01 -9.63 14.24
CA ALA A 532 13.72 -8.81 15.40
C ALA A 532 13.24 -9.62 16.61
N PHE A 533 12.30 -10.53 16.42
CA PHE A 533 11.58 -11.19 17.51
C PHE A 533 11.84 -12.70 17.61
N GLY A 534 12.53 -13.29 16.66
CA GLY A 534 12.84 -14.73 16.61
C GLY A 534 12.19 -15.44 15.41
N PRO A 535 12.66 -16.65 15.08
CA PRO A 535 12.18 -17.40 13.92
C PRO A 535 10.66 -17.62 13.94
N GLY A 536 10.01 -17.45 12.80
CA GLY A 536 8.57 -17.63 12.64
C GLY A 536 7.72 -16.48 13.15
N MET A 537 8.34 -15.33 13.48
CA MET A 537 7.63 -14.12 13.92
C MET A 537 7.38 -13.20 12.75
N PHE A 538 6.13 -12.74 12.62
CA PHE A 538 5.67 -11.82 11.57
C PHE A 538 4.87 -10.68 12.19
N LEU A 539 4.92 -9.51 11.56
CA LEU A 539 4.02 -8.41 11.88
C LEU A 539 2.94 -8.32 10.81
N LEU A 540 1.75 -7.96 11.24
CA LEU A 540 0.57 -7.83 10.40
C LEU A 540 -0.23 -6.62 10.87
N ASN A 541 -0.76 -5.84 9.94
CA ASN A 541 -1.78 -4.86 10.22
C ASN A 541 -3.18 -5.37 9.82
N VAL A 542 -4.19 -4.79 10.44
CA VAL A 542 -5.58 -4.89 10.03
C VAL A 542 -6.07 -3.48 9.77
N GLN A 543 -6.62 -3.23 8.60
CA GLN A 543 -7.40 -2.04 8.29
C GLN A 543 -8.86 -2.33 8.61
N ALA A 544 -9.38 -1.65 9.61
CA ALA A 544 -10.74 -1.84 10.07
C ALA A 544 -11.62 -0.70 9.54
N HIS A 545 -12.06 -0.84 8.31
CA HIS A 545 -12.89 0.14 7.63
C HIS A 545 -14.32 0.17 8.19
N THR A 546 -14.97 1.34 8.07
CA THR A 546 -16.39 1.50 8.38
C THR A 546 -16.78 1.21 9.84
N ILE A 547 -15.88 1.43 10.77
CA ILE A 547 -16.25 1.46 12.19
C ILE A 547 -17.11 2.69 12.45
N TRP A 548 -18.28 2.49 13.06
CA TRP A 548 -19.18 3.58 13.40
C TRP A 548 -18.92 4.12 14.79
N VAL A 549 -18.96 5.43 14.93
CA VAL A 549 -18.75 6.12 16.22
C VAL A 549 -19.96 6.96 16.55
N GLU A 550 -20.40 6.84 17.78
CA GLU A 550 -21.45 7.67 18.35
C GLU A 550 -21.02 9.14 18.42
N LYS A 551 -21.89 10.06 18.01
CA LYS A 551 -21.62 11.50 17.98
C LYS A 551 -21.43 12.10 19.37
N GLY A 552 -22.10 11.54 20.34
CA GLY A 552 -22.01 11.90 21.74
C GLY A 552 -23.22 11.42 22.54
N PRO A 553 -23.10 11.28 23.85
CA PRO A 553 -24.23 10.92 24.69
C PRO A 553 -25.35 11.96 24.54
N GLY A 554 -26.52 11.55 24.08
CA GLY A 554 -27.71 12.39 23.92
C GLY A 554 -27.96 12.96 22.55
N ASP A 555 -27.16 12.61 21.54
CA ASP A 555 -27.43 12.96 20.14
C ASP A 555 -28.43 11.97 19.49
N ASP A 556 -29.65 11.96 19.98
CA ASP A 556 -30.78 11.24 19.38
C ASP A 556 -31.57 12.21 18.50
N ASN A 557 -31.17 12.31 17.22
CA ASN A 557 -31.82 13.24 16.29
C ASN A 557 -33.03 12.64 15.60
N ASN A 558 -33.16 11.32 15.62
CA ASN A 558 -34.33 10.62 15.03
C ASN A 558 -35.40 10.30 16.07
N GLY A 559 -35.16 10.48 17.36
CA GLY A 559 -36.12 10.32 18.45
C GLY A 559 -36.45 8.88 18.82
N ASP A 560 -35.56 7.92 18.48
CA ASP A 560 -35.78 6.51 18.78
C ASP A 560 -35.27 6.08 20.16
N GLY A 561 -34.64 6.99 20.90
CA GLY A 561 -34.12 6.76 22.24
C GLY A 561 -32.73 6.16 22.23
N GLN A 562 -32.11 6.05 21.07
CA GLN A 562 -30.71 5.64 20.90
C GLN A 562 -29.88 6.81 20.34
N PRO A 563 -28.62 6.92 20.67
CA PRO A 563 -27.73 7.91 20.04
C PRO A 563 -27.65 7.69 18.54
N ASP A 564 -27.74 8.77 17.77
CA ASP A 564 -27.53 8.72 16.33
C ASP A 564 -26.05 8.57 16.01
N PHE A 565 -25.72 7.58 15.21
CA PHE A 565 -24.38 7.45 14.62
C PHE A 565 -24.26 8.42 13.48
N THR A 566 -23.31 9.30 13.58
CA THR A 566 -23.11 10.36 12.59
C THR A 566 -21.78 10.27 11.88
N TYR A 567 -20.92 9.35 12.30
CA TYR A 567 -19.57 9.27 11.76
C TYR A 567 -19.17 7.84 11.45
N LYS A 568 -18.61 7.68 10.29
CA LYS A 568 -17.71 6.59 9.97
C LYS A 568 -16.34 6.90 10.61
N ARG A 569 -15.76 5.92 11.24
CA ARG A 569 -14.40 5.94 11.75
C ARG A 569 -13.61 4.83 11.05
N GLU A 570 -12.43 5.16 10.63
CA GLU A 570 -11.46 4.15 10.22
C GLU A 570 -10.65 3.71 11.44
N GLY A 571 -10.40 2.41 11.53
CA GLY A 571 -9.69 1.79 12.65
C GLY A 571 -8.54 0.93 12.19
N GLY A 572 -8.11 0.03 13.05
CA GLY A 572 -7.09 -0.95 12.72
C GLY A 572 -6.24 -1.37 13.91
N GLN A 573 -5.37 -2.34 13.70
CA GLN A 573 -4.55 -2.90 14.77
C GLN A 573 -3.24 -3.47 14.21
N LEU A 574 -2.13 -3.19 14.89
CA LEU A 574 -0.85 -3.86 14.67
C LEU A 574 -0.77 -5.12 15.53
N LEU A 575 -0.40 -6.21 14.90
CA LEU A 575 -0.34 -7.55 15.49
C LEU A 575 1.06 -8.15 15.32
N LEU A 576 1.49 -8.95 16.29
CA LEU A 576 2.61 -9.89 16.14
C LEU A 576 2.06 -11.30 16.05
N LEU A 577 2.46 -12.02 15.03
CA LEU A 577 2.09 -13.42 14.80
C LEU A 577 3.29 -14.32 15.04
N GLU A 578 3.10 -15.43 15.76
CA GLU A 578 4.02 -16.56 15.76
C GLU A 578 3.42 -17.67 14.90
N ILE A 579 4.09 -17.99 13.78
CA ILE A 579 3.63 -18.99 12.82
C ILE A 579 4.64 -20.15 12.79
N PRO A 580 4.32 -21.28 13.40
CA PRO A 580 5.29 -22.36 13.54
C PRO A 580 5.58 -23.06 12.20
N GLY A 581 6.86 -23.29 11.94
CA GLY A 581 7.31 -24.09 10.79
C GLY A 581 7.39 -23.36 9.45
N ILE A 582 7.29 -22.04 9.49
CA ILE A 582 7.42 -21.19 8.29
C ILE A 582 8.74 -20.41 8.32
#